data_ed167b21f585cffdff9d84b8acdbec62
#
_entry.id   ed167b21f585cffdff9d84b8acdbec62
#
_cell.length_a   1.000
_cell.length_b   1.000
_cell.length_c   1.000
_cell.angle_alpha   90.00
_cell.angle_beta   90.00
_cell.angle_gamma   90.00
#
_symmetry.space_group_name_H-M   'P 1'
#
loop_
_entity.id
_entity.type
_entity.pdbx_description
1 polymer ?
#
loop_
_entity_poly.entity_id
_entity_poly.type
_entity_poly.pdbx_seq_one_letter_code
_entity_poly.pdbx_strand_id
1 'polypeptide(L)'
;MAVTKTHPIKSTLKAAIDYILNPEKTDGKLLASSFGCGLETADIEFAWTREAAGDRGTHLGRHLIQSFAVGETTPEEAHKIGMELAGAVLGGKYEFVLTTHVDKDHLHNHLIFNAVSFVDYKKYHSNKQSYHFIRRT
;
A
#
# COMPACT_ATOMS: atom_id res chain seq x y z
N MET A 1 4.37 9.46 17.13
CA MET A 1 5.20 8.50 16.37
C MET A 1 4.31 7.50 15.65
N ALA A 2 4.53 7.31 14.36
CA ALA A 2 3.73 6.37 13.58
C ALA A 2 4.14 4.92 13.88
N VAL A 3 3.15 4.03 13.87
CA VAL A 3 3.36 2.58 14.06
C VAL A 3 3.01 1.90 12.74
N THR A 4 3.86 0.97 12.28
CA THR A 4 3.65 0.27 11.03
C THR A 4 3.46 -1.23 11.25
N LYS A 5 2.58 -1.83 10.42
CA LYS A 5 2.33 -3.27 10.38
C LYS A 5 2.28 -3.71 8.93
N THR A 6 2.77 -4.91 8.65
CA THR A 6 2.68 -5.47 7.29
C THR A 6 2.18 -6.90 7.34
N HIS A 7 1.45 -7.30 6.31
CA HIS A 7 1.06 -8.70 6.13
C HIS A 7 0.85 -9.00 4.64
N PRO A 8 1.08 -10.25 4.22
CA PRO A 8 0.87 -10.63 2.82
C PRO A 8 -0.62 -10.78 2.52
N ILE A 9 -0.99 -10.53 1.28
CA ILE A 9 -2.33 -10.80 0.75
C ILE A 9 -2.22 -12.05 -0.12
N LYS A 10 -2.89 -13.13 0.27
CA LYS A 10 -2.83 -14.42 -0.43
C LYS A 10 -4.07 -14.73 -1.24
N SER A 11 -5.15 -13.98 -1.00
CA SER A 11 -6.41 -14.12 -1.72
C SER A 11 -7.20 -12.84 -1.55
N THR A 12 -8.31 -12.70 -2.29
CA THR A 12 -9.22 -11.55 -2.14
C THR A 12 -8.53 -10.19 -2.27
N LEU A 13 -7.55 -10.08 -3.18
CA LEU A 13 -6.83 -8.82 -3.43
C LEU A 13 -7.80 -7.69 -3.77
N LYS A 14 -8.78 -7.96 -4.65
CA LYS A 14 -9.76 -6.96 -5.02
C LYS A 14 -10.55 -6.47 -3.81
N ALA A 15 -10.97 -7.39 -2.94
CA ALA A 15 -11.71 -7.02 -1.73
C ALA A 15 -10.87 -6.16 -0.78
N ALA A 16 -9.58 -6.45 -0.66
CA ALA A 16 -8.68 -5.66 0.17
C ALA A 16 -8.52 -4.25 -0.40
N ILE A 17 -8.34 -4.13 -1.71
CA ILE A 17 -8.22 -2.82 -2.37
C ILE A 17 -9.53 -2.04 -2.23
N ASP A 18 -10.68 -2.69 -2.47
CA ASP A 18 -11.98 -2.06 -2.34
C ASP A 18 -12.22 -1.56 -0.92
N TYR A 19 -11.77 -2.31 0.08
CA TYR A 19 -11.90 -1.91 1.48
C TYR A 19 -11.15 -0.61 1.76
N ILE A 20 -9.90 -0.52 1.33
CA ILE A 20 -9.11 0.68 1.60
C ILE A 20 -9.58 1.88 0.76
N LEU A 21 -10.27 1.64 -0.34
CA LEU A 21 -10.81 2.71 -1.20
C LEU A 21 -12.23 3.13 -0.80
N ASN A 22 -12.78 2.60 0.29
CA ASN A 22 -14.14 2.92 0.72
C ASN A 22 -14.27 4.43 0.93
N PRO A 23 -15.19 5.11 0.20
CA PRO A 23 -15.33 6.57 0.29
C PRO A 23 -15.64 7.08 1.69
N GLU A 24 -16.34 6.29 2.50
CA GLU A 24 -16.66 6.68 3.87
C GLU A 24 -15.41 6.77 4.75
N LYS A 25 -14.34 6.07 4.37
CA LYS A 25 -13.09 6.04 5.13
C LYS A 25 -12.04 7.00 4.59
N THR A 26 -12.17 7.43 3.34
CA THR A 26 -11.14 8.19 2.63
C THR A 26 -11.62 9.56 2.16
N ASP A 27 -12.63 10.13 2.83
CA ASP A 27 -13.18 11.44 2.49
C ASP A 27 -13.53 11.54 1.01
N GLY A 28 -14.34 10.58 0.53
CA GLY A 28 -14.77 10.54 -0.87
C GLY A 28 -13.66 10.22 -1.86
N LYS A 29 -12.61 9.54 -1.40
CA LYS A 29 -11.42 9.17 -2.18
C LYS A 29 -10.50 10.34 -2.49
N LEU A 30 -10.68 11.49 -1.84
CA LEU A 30 -9.76 12.62 -2.00
C LEU A 30 -8.36 12.28 -1.51
N LEU A 31 -8.25 11.36 -0.54
CA LEU A 31 -7.00 10.92 0.05
C LEU A 31 -6.65 9.50 -0.43
N ALA A 32 -6.71 9.30 -1.73
CA ALA A 32 -6.34 8.05 -2.38
C ALA A 32 -5.42 8.34 -3.54
N SER A 33 -4.33 7.59 -3.66
CA SER A 33 -3.33 7.75 -4.72
C SER A 33 -2.90 6.37 -5.22
N SER A 34 -2.45 6.30 -6.45
CA SER A 34 -1.90 5.07 -7.01
C SER A 34 -0.63 5.38 -7.77
N PHE A 35 0.17 4.34 -8.01
CA PHE A 35 1.39 4.44 -8.79
C PHE A 35 1.51 3.22 -9.68
N GLY A 36 1.70 3.45 -10.97
CA GLY A 36 1.83 2.38 -11.96
C GLY A 36 0.53 1.67 -12.29
N CYS A 37 -0.59 2.09 -11.72
CA CYS A 37 -1.90 1.47 -11.94
C CYS A 37 -3.02 2.48 -11.67
N GLY A 38 -4.23 2.17 -12.11
CA GLY A 38 -5.41 2.94 -11.78
C GLY A 38 -6.01 2.51 -10.45
N LEU A 39 -6.69 3.40 -9.76
CA LEU A 39 -7.32 3.09 -8.48
C LEU A 39 -8.41 2.01 -8.62
N GLU A 40 -9.15 2.02 -9.71
CA GLU A 40 -10.28 1.11 -9.90
C GLU A 40 -9.89 -0.20 -10.57
N THR A 41 -8.70 -0.26 -11.17
CA THR A 41 -8.23 -1.41 -11.93
C THR A 41 -6.96 -2.02 -11.35
N ALA A 42 -6.56 -1.60 -10.15
CA ALA A 42 -5.29 -2.01 -9.56
C ALA A 42 -5.16 -3.53 -9.43
N ASP A 43 -6.23 -4.21 -9.00
CA ASP A 43 -6.19 -5.67 -8.85
C ASP A 43 -5.92 -6.39 -10.17
N ILE A 44 -6.51 -5.89 -11.25
CA ILE A 44 -6.32 -6.45 -12.59
C ILE A 44 -4.89 -6.19 -13.06
N GLU A 45 -4.41 -4.97 -12.89
CA GLU A 45 -3.06 -4.57 -13.31
C GLU A 45 -1.99 -5.30 -12.51
N PHE A 46 -2.21 -5.49 -11.21
CA PHE A 46 -1.32 -6.31 -10.38
C PHE A 46 -1.23 -7.73 -10.94
N ALA A 47 -2.38 -8.32 -11.31
CA ALA A 47 -2.43 -9.67 -11.86
C ALA A 47 -1.68 -9.76 -13.19
N TRP A 48 -1.81 -8.76 -14.06
CA TRP A 48 -1.10 -8.71 -15.33
C TRP A 48 0.41 -8.71 -15.11
N THR A 49 0.90 -7.93 -14.15
CA THR A 49 2.33 -7.88 -13.85
C THR A 49 2.83 -9.23 -13.32
N ARG A 50 2.06 -9.86 -12.41
CA ARG A 50 2.44 -11.18 -11.90
C ARG A 50 2.47 -12.23 -13.01
N GLU A 51 1.51 -12.18 -13.93
CA GLU A 51 1.46 -13.08 -15.07
C GLU A 51 2.65 -12.86 -15.99
N ALA A 52 2.98 -11.61 -16.30
CA ALA A 52 4.14 -11.27 -17.13
C ALA A 52 5.44 -11.75 -16.50
N ALA A 53 5.52 -11.73 -15.17
CA ALA A 53 6.70 -12.20 -14.45
C ALA A 53 6.76 -13.72 -14.32
N GLY A 54 5.70 -14.43 -14.70
CA GLY A 54 5.61 -15.88 -14.51
C GLY A 54 5.50 -16.26 -13.04
N ASP A 55 5.00 -15.37 -12.21
CA ASP A 55 4.90 -15.61 -10.78
C ASP A 55 3.77 -16.58 -10.46
N ARG A 56 4.11 -17.69 -9.80
CA ARG A 56 3.16 -18.71 -9.36
C ARG A 56 3.08 -18.81 -7.83
N GLY A 57 3.64 -17.82 -7.14
CA GLY A 57 3.60 -17.79 -5.69
C GLY A 57 2.21 -17.50 -5.15
N THR A 58 2.03 -17.75 -3.87
CA THR A 58 0.73 -17.57 -3.20
C THR A 58 0.47 -16.12 -2.79
N HIS A 59 1.49 -15.28 -2.74
CA HIS A 59 1.34 -13.88 -2.35
C HIS A 59 0.92 -13.06 -3.56
N LEU A 60 -0.25 -12.43 -3.49
CA LEU A 60 -0.77 -11.57 -4.56
C LEU A 60 -0.35 -10.12 -4.38
N GLY A 61 -0.04 -9.73 -3.17
CA GLY A 61 0.39 -8.41 -2.80
C GLY A 61 0.70 -8.35 -1.34
N ARG A 62 0.96 -7.15 -0.85
CA ARG A 62 1.24 -6.93 0.56
C ARG A 62 0.51 -5.67 1.03
N HIS A 63 0.00 -5.74 2.23
CA HIS A 63 -0.72 -4.64 2.86
C HIS A 63 0.14 -4.08 3.99
N LEU A 64 0.48 -2.81 3.89
CA LEU A 64 1.21 -2.08 4.93
C LEU A 64 0.25 -1.06 5.54
N ILE A 65 0.17 -1.04 6.86
CA ILE A 65 -0.67 -0.11 7.60
C ILE A 65 0.23 0.78 8.45
N GLN A 66 0.06 2.09 8.31
CA GLN A 66 0.79 3.08 9.09
C GLN A 66 -0.24 3.85 9.93
N SER A 67 -0.10 3.79 11.25
CA SER A 67 -1.05 4.39 12.19
C SER A 67 -0.43 5.59 12.89
N PHE A 68 -1.22 6.64 13.07
CA PHE A 68 -0.79 7.86 13.76
C PHE A 68 -1.58 8.01 15.06
N ALA A 69 -0.96 8.61 16.06
CA ALA A 69 -1.64 8.93 17.30
C ALA A 69 -2.63 10.07 17.08
N VAL A 70 -3.65 10.16 17.94
CA VAL A 70 -4.63 11.24 17.90
C VAL A 70 -3.91 12.58 17.99
N GLY A 71 -4.18 13.46 17.02
CA GLY A 71 -3.60 14.79 17.00
C GLY A 71 -2.16 14.86 16.53
N GLU A 72 -1.57 13.73 16.14
CA GLU A 72 -0.17 13.69 15.68
C GLU A 72 0.01 14.36 14.32
N THR A 73 -0.98 14.26 13.45
CA THR A 73 -0.89 14.77 12.08
C THR A 73 -2.27 15.12 11.55
N THR A 74 -2.33 15.76 10.39
CA THR A 74 -3.57 16.02 9.67
C THR A 74 -3.76 14.96 8.57
N PRO A 75 -4.99 14.81 8.01
CA PRO A 75 -5.21 13.86 6.92
C PRO A 75 -4.30 14.07 5.73
N GLU A 76 -4.13 15.33 5.30
CA GLU A 76 -3.30 15.66 4.14
C GLU A 76 -1.82 15.37 4.40
N GLU A 77 -1.35 15.71 5.59
CA GLU A 77 0.03 15.45 5.98
C GLU A 77 0.29 13.95 6.14
N ALA A 78 -0.68 13.22 6.70
CA ALA A 78 -0.58 11.77 6.82
C ALA A 78 -0.47 11.11 5.45
N HIS A 79 -1.26 11.58 4.47
CA HIS A 79 -1.20 11.04 3.11
C HIS A 79 0.16 11.31 2.47
N LYS A 80 0.70 12.52 2.65
CA LYS A 80 2.03 12.87 2.17
C LYS A 80 3.11 11.98 2.77
N ILE A 81 3.04 11.74 4.06
CA ILE A 81 3.97 10.84 4.76
C ILE A 81 3.86 9.43 4.19
N GLY A 82 2.65 8.96 3.90
CA GLY A 82 2.43 7.65 3.29
C GLY A 82 3.03 7.55 1.89
N MET A 83 2.92 8.60 1.09
CA MET A 83 3.54 8.63 -0.24
C MET A 83 5.07 8.61 -0.16
N GLU A 84 5.63 9.31 0.81
CA GLU A 84 7.09 9.29 1.03
C GLU A 84 7.54 7.90 1.47
N LEU A 85 6.79 7.24 2.34
CA LEU A 85 7.07 5.88 2.78
C LEU A 85 7.04 4.92 1.58
N ALA A 86 6.01 5.01 0.75
CA ALA A 86 5.89 4.16 -0.42
C ALA A 86 7.07 4.35 -1.38
N GLY A 87 7.46 5.59 -1.62
CA GLY A 87 8.63 5.90 -2.46
C GLY A 87 9.91 5.30 -1.90
N ALA A 88 10.11 5.40 -0.60
CA ALA A 88 11.31 4.90 0.06
C ALA A 88 11.37 3.37 0.08
N VAL A 89 10.24 2.71 0.37
CA VAL A 89 10.18 1.25 0.50
C VAL A 89 10.17 0.57 -0.87
N LEU A 90 9.43 1.12 -1.83
CA LEU A 90 9.18 0.46 -3.12
C LEU A 90 10.07 0.96 -4.24
N GLY A 91 10.69 2.11 -4.07
CA GLY A 91 11.69 2.64 -5.00
C GLY A 91 11.18 2.88 -6.44
N GLY A 92 9.89 3.09 -6.62
CA GLY A 92 9.31 3.30 -7.95
C GLY A 92 9.23 2.03 -8.79
N LYS A 93 9.30 0.85 -8.18
CA LYS A 93 9.35 -0.43 -8.89
C LYS A 93 8.07 -1.25 -8.79
N TYR A 94 7.17 -0.92 -7.87
CA TYR A 94 5.97 -1.70 -7.58
C TYR A 94 4.74 -0.86 -7.77
N GLU A 95 3.72 -1.43 -8.41
CA GLU A 95 2.40 -0.81 -8.46
C GLU A 95 1.84 -0.79 -7.05
N PHE A 96 1.21 0.33 -6.68
CA PHE A 96 0.59 0.41 -5.36
C PHE A 96 -0.64 1.32 -5.36
N VAL A 97 -1.47 1.11 -4.35
CA VAL A 97 -2.58 1.99 -3.98
C VAL A 97 -2.37 2.43 -2.56
N LEU A 98 -2.44 3.73 -2.31
CA LEU A 98 -2.31 4.30 -0.98
C LEU A 98 -3.57 5.07 -0.64
N THR A 99 -4.13 4.81 0.52
CA THR A 99 -5.28 5.58 1.03
C THR A 99 -5.01 6.02 2.45
N THR A 100 -5.61 7.16 2.83
CA THR A 100 -5.59 7.65 4.21
C THR A 100 -7.00 7.56 4.75
N HIS A 101 -7.21 6.75 5.79
CA HIS A 101 -8.50 6.58 6.42
C HIS A 101 -8.70 7.63 7.50
N VAL A 102 -9.82 8.33 7.44
CA VAL A 102 -10.14 9.46 8.31
C VAL A 102 -11.40 9.23 9.13
N ASP A 103 -11.94 8.02 9.09
CA ASP A 103 -13.21 7.68 9.73
C ASP A 103 -13.11 7.45 11.24
N LYS A 104 -11.90 7.49 11.77
CA LYS A 104 -11.64 7.28 13.20
C LYS A 104 -10.75 8.39 13.74
N ASP A 105 -10.68 8.49 15.06
CA ASP A 105 -9.83 9.49 15.72
C ASP A 105 -8.35 9.33 15.36
N HIS A 106 -7.93 8.07 15.14
CA HIS A 106 -6.58 7.77 14.70
C HIS A 106 -6.56 7.73 13.17
N LEU A 107 -5.67 8.49 12.56
CA LEU A 107 -5.48 8.42 11.12
C LEU A 107 -4.65 7.19 10.76
N HIS A 108 -5.01 6.55 9.66
CA HIS A 108 -4.32 5.34 9.19
C HIS A 108 -4.05 5.46 7.69
N ASN A 109 -2.81 5.22 7.30
CA ASN A 109 -2.50 4.99 5.90
C ASN A 109 -2.55 3.51 5.61
N HIS A 110 -3.19 3.15 4.50
CA HIS A 110 -3.21 1.77 4.00
C HIS A 110 -2.53 1.75 2.65
N LEU A 111 -1.45 1.00 2.56
CA LEU A 111 -0.67 0.85 1.32
C LEU A 111 -0.77 -0.61 0.90
N ILE A 112 -1.33 -0.85 -0.29
CA ILE A 112 -1.35 -2.19 -0.88
C ILE A 112 -0.50 -2.13 -2.14
N PHE A 113 0.53 -2.97 -2.21
CA PHE A 113 1.42 -3.01 -3.36
C PHE A 113 1.54 -4.44 -3.90
N ASN A 114 1.94 -4.52 -5.17
CA ASN A 114 2.04 -5.81 -5.85
C ASN A 114 3.20 -6.63 -5.26
N ALA A 115 3.04 -7.95 -5.32
CA ALA A 115 4.07 -8.89 -4.87
C ALA A 115 5.30 -8.90 -5.78
N VAL A 116 5.18 -8.40 -7.00
CA VAL A 116 6.21 -8.47 -8.03
C VAL A 116 6.43 -7.07 -8.63
N SER A 117 7.69 -6.72 -8.87
CA SER A 117 8.06 -5.46 -9.51
C SER A 117 7.65 -5.45 -10.98
N PHE A 118 7.10 -4.33 -11.45
CA PHE A 118 6.80 -4.16 -12.87
C PHE A 118 8.01 -3.66 -13.66
N VAL A 119 9.13 -3.40 -12.98
CA VAL A 119 10.36 -2.92 -13.62
C VAL A 119 11.28 -4.09 -13.97
N ASP A 120 11.56 -4.96 -12.99
CA ASP A 120 12.50 -6.08 -13.19
C ASP A 120 11.84 -7.44 -12.96
N TYR A 121 10.55 -7.48 -12.67
CA TYR A 121 9.74 -8.68 -12.44
C TYR A 121 10.25 -9.56 -11.31
N LYS A 122 11.01 -8.97 -10.39
CA LYS A 122 11.47 -9.68 -9.21
C LYS A 122 10.45 -9.58 -8.10
N LYS A 123 10.38 -10.63 -7.31
CA LYS A 123 9.46 -10.70 -6.18
C LYS A 123 9.93 -9.80 -5.03
N TYR A 124 8.97 -9.16 -4.36
CA TYR A 124 9.26 -8.38 -3.17
C TYR A 124 9.67 -9.32 -2.04
N HIS A 125 10.77 -9.01 -1.39
CA HIS A 125 11.25 -9.76 -0.23
C HIS A 125 11.23 -8.87 0.99
N SER A 126 10.42 -9.27 1.97
CA SER A 126 10.42 -8.63 3.28
C SER A 126 11.54 -9.30 4.10
N ASN A 127 12.62 -8.57 4.33
CA ASN A 127 13.72 -9.05 5.14
C ASN A 127 13.91 -8.13 6.35
N LYS A 128 14.84 -8.49 7.22
CA LYS A 128 15.08 -7.72 8.44
C LYS A 128 15.42 -6.26 8.16
N GLN A 129 16.18 -5.99 7.11
CA GLN A 129 16.56 -4.62 6.76
C GLN A 129 15.37 -3.82 6.26
N SER A 130 14.54 -4.38 5.36
CA SER A 130 13.38 -3.67 4.86
C SER A 130 12.35 -3.43 5.96
N TYR A 131 12.17 -4.39 6.86
CA TYR A 131 11.27 -4.22 8.00
C TYR A 131 11.77 -3.11 8.94
N HIS A 132 13.06 -3.08 9.19
CA HIS A 132 13.68 -2.05 10.02
C HIS A 132 13.53 -0.67 9.37
N PHE A 133 13.72 -0.59 8.06
CA PHE A 133 13.54 0.64 7.29
C PHE A 133 12.11 1.17 7.41
N ILE A 134 11.12 0.31 7.26
CA ILE A 134 9.71 0.67 7.40
C ILE A 134 9.45 1.28 8.78
N ARG A 135 10.01 0.68 9.82
CA ARG A 135 9.81 1.14 11.19
C ARG A 135 10.43 2.51 11.47
N ARG A 136 11.47 2.84 10.76
CA ARG A 136 12.17 4.12 10.95
C ARG A 136 11.52 5.26 10.18
N THR A 137 10.68 4.94 9.23
CA THR A 137 9.94 5.91 8.44
C THR A 137 8.58 6.19 9.07
#